data_76289e12d3c30ff31b87d99cfaa18ca5
#
_entry.id   76289e12d3c30ff31b87d99cfaa18ca5
#
_cell.length_a   1.000
_cell.length_b   1.000
_cell.length_c   1.000
_cell.angle_alpha   90.00
_cell.angle_beta   90.00
_cell.angle_gamma   90.00
#
_symmetry.space_group_name_H-M   'P 1'
#
loop_
_entity.id
_entity.type
_entity.pdbx_description
1 polymer ?
#
loop_
_entity_poly.entity_id
_entity_poly.type
_entity_poly.pdbx_seq_one_letter_code
_entity_poly.pdbx_strand_id
1 'polypeptide(L)'
;RTFHHYFNPQGRPVHPDALAVHGISDADLVGKPTFAELAGELSGFIDGAMLVAHNAGFDIGFLDAEFARIGQPRIDPARVIDTLAIARRKHPMGPNSLDALCRRYGIDNSHRTRHGALLDSELLAEVYIELIGGKQAAFSLEVQVEAVVAAGEVEPGVCAARQREHPLPSRLSPAEIEAHARLVA
;
A
#
# COMPACT_ATOMS: atom_id res chain seq x y z
N ARG A 1 18.02 -6.52 3.10
CA ARG A 1 18.48 -7.63 2.24
C ARG A 1 17.88 -7.41 0.84
N THR A 2 18.63 -7.75 -0.21
CA THR A 2 18.18 -7.65 -1.60
C THR A 2 18.38 -8.99 -2.29
N PHE A 3 17.40 -9.42 -3.08
CA PHE A 3 17.48 -10.54 -4.00
C PHE A 3 17.26 -9.99 -5.41
N HIS A 4 18.30 -10.01 -6.24
CA HIS A 4 18.25 -9.49 -7.60
C HIS A 4 19.09 -10.36 -8.53
N HIS A 5 18.45 -11.03 -9.47
CA HIS A 5 19.10 -11.90 -10.43
C HIS A 5 18.46 -11.76 -11.82
N TYR A 6 19.29 -11.94 -12.86
CA TYR A 6 18.81 -12.19 -14.21
C TYR A 6 18.71 -13.70 -14.41
N PHE A 7 17.64 -14.12 -15.08
CA PHE A 7 17.38 -15.54 -15.34
C PHE A 7 17.54 -15.86 -16.81
N ASN A 8 18.12 -17.04 -17.10
CA ASN A 8 18.16 -17.58 -18.43
C ASN A 8 16.77 -18.03 -18.86
N PRO A 9 16.20 -17.49 -19.96
CA PRO A 9 14.86 -17.83 -20.43
C PRO A 9 14.78 -19.18 -21.14
N GLN A 10 15.86 -19.97 -21.13
CA GLN A 10 15.93 -21.33 -21.68
C GLN A 10 15.48 -21.41 -23.15
N GLY A 11 16.02 -20.53 -24.00
CA GLY A 11 15.75 -20.50 -25.42
C GLY A 11 14.51 -19.72 -25.86
N ARG A 12 13.80 -19.09 -24.93
CA ARG A 12 12.75 -18.11 -25.30
C ARG A 12 13.38 -16.75 -25.54
N PRO A 13 13.20 -16.15 -26.71
CA PRO A 13 13.72 -14.81 -26.99
C PRO A 13 12.98 -13.75 -26.18
N VAL A 14 13.69 -12.67 -25.83
CA VAL A 14 13.10 -11.50 -25.20
C VAL A 14 12.17 -10.82 -26.21
N HIS A 15 10.94 -10.56 -25.80
CA HIS A 15 9.99 -9.87 -26.67
C HIS A 15 10.43 -8.43 -26.93
N PRO A 16 10.33 -7.89 -28.18
CA PRO A 16 10.79 -6.54 -28.52
C PRO A 16 10.17 -5.44 -27.63
N ASP A 17 8.88 -5.55 -27.30
CA ASP A 17 8.22 -4.59 -26.43
C ASP A 17 8.78 -4.64 -24.99
N ALA A 18 9.11 -5.83 -24.49
CA ALA A 18 9.72 -5.98 -23.18
C ALA A 18 11.15 -5.39 -23.18
N LEU A 19 11.94 -5.66 -24.23
CA LEU A 19 13.26 -5.07 -24.41
C LEU A 19 13.19 -3.54 -24.41
N ALA A 20 12.21 -2.96 -25.07
CA ALA A 20 12.00 -1.50 -25.10
C ALA A 20 11.73 -0.92 -23.69
N VAL A 21 11.06 -1.67 -22.83
CA VAL A 21 10.69 -1.24 -21.47
C VAL A 21 11.87 -1.37 -20.49
N HIS A 22 12.48 -2.55 -20.40
CA HIS A 22 13.51 -2.83 -19.38
C HIS A 22 14.95 -2.79 -19.91
N GLY A 23 15.15 -2.86 -21.24
CA GLY A 23 16.46 -2.74 -21.88
C GLY A 23 17.36 -3.99 -21.76
N ILE A 24 16.85 -5.11 -21.30
CA ILE A 24 17.60 -6.36 -21.13
C ILE A 24 17.47 -7.19 -22.41
N SER A 25 18.61 -7.44 -23.08
CA SER A 25 18.68 -8.20 -24.31
C SER A 25 18.90 -9.71 -24.06
N ASP A 26 18.67 -10.53 -25.09
CA ASP A 26 19.02 -11.96 -25.02
C ASP A 26 20.49 -12.19 -24.67
N ALA A 27 21.38 -11.31 -25.18
CA ALA A 27 22.82 -11.40 -24.89
C ALA A 27 23.12 -11.22 -23.39
N ASP A 28 22.37 -10.38 -22.69
CA ASP A 28 22.55 -10.13 -21.24
C ASP A 28 22.14 -11.34 -20.41
N LEU A 29 21.34 -12.23 -20.96
CA LEU A 29 20.78 -13.41 -20.29
C LEU A 29 21.57 -14.70 -20.58
N VAL A 30 22.51 -14.66 -21.52
CA VAL A 30 23.40 -15.80 -21.80
C VAL A 30 24.25 -16.12 -20.56
N GLY A 31 24.29 -17.40 -20.19
CA GLY A 31 25.08 -17.88 -19.04
C GLY A 31 24.51 -17.47 -17.66
N LYS A 32 23.35 -16.84 -17.61
CA LYS A 32 22.66 -16.60 -16.33
C LYS A 32 22.03 -17.89 -15.83
N PRO A 33 21.84 -18.01 -14.50
CA PRO A 33 21.16 -19.17 -13.92
C PRO A 33 19.70 -19.25 -14.39
N THR A 34 19.17 -20.44 -14.40
CA THR A 34 17.74 -20.68 -14.60
C THR A 34 16.95 -20.35 -13.34
N PHE A 35 15.63 -20.18 -13.46
CA PHE A 35 14.76 -20.01 -12.29
C PHE A 35 14.87 -21.21 -11.34
N ALA A 36 14.92 -22.43 -11.88
CA ALA A 36 15.02 -23.66 -11.09
C ALA A 36 16.25 -23.69 -10.17
N GLU A 37 17.39 -23.15 -10.63
CA GLU A 37 18.63 -23.11 -9.84
C GLU A 37 18.57 -22.15 -8.67
N LEU A 38 17.81 -21.05 -8.77
CA LEU A 38 17.69 -20.03 -7.73
C LEU A 38 16.36 -20.08 -6.95
N ALA A 39 15.45 -20.95 -7.31
CA ALA A 39 14.14 -21.05 -6.69
C ALA A 39 14.19 -21.31 -5.18
N GLY A 40 15.15 -22.14 -4.72
CA GLY A 40 15.36 -22.40 -3.30
C GLY A 40 15.81 -21.16 -2.53
N GLU A 41 16.72 -20.37 -3.12
CA GLU A 41 17.18 -19.11 -2.54
C GLU A 41 16.05 -18.07 -2.49
N LEU A 42 15.29 -17.94 -3.59
CA LEU A 42 14.13 -17.06 -3.64
C LEU A 42 13.09 -17.47 -2.59
N SER A 43 12.76 -18.76 -2.49
CA SER A 43 11.80 -19.24 -1.49
C SER A 43 12.23 -18.91 -0.07
N GLY A 44 13.53 -19.12 0.25
CA GLY A 44 14.07 -18.75 1.55
C GLY A 44 14.11 -17.23 1.80
N PHE A 45 14.27 -16.42 0.73
CA PHE A 45 14.26 -14.97 0.83
C PHE A 45 12.87 -14.41 1.15
N ILE A 46 11.80 -14.98 0.54
CA ILE A 46 10.42 -14.55 0.73
C ILE A 46 9.69 -15.31 1.84
N ASP A 47 10.34 -16.25 2.52
CA ASP A 47 9.70 -17.07 3.54
C ASP A 47 9.15 -16.21 4.70
N GLY A 48 7.92 -16.47 5.09
CA GLY A 48 7.22 -15.74 6.14
C GLY A 48 6.89 -14.26 5.83
N ALA A 49 7.31 -13.72 4.67
CA ALA A 49 7.10 -12.33 4.32
C ALA A 49 5.76 -12.09 3.60
N MET A 50 5.20 -10.88 3.76
CA MET A 50 4.17 -10.35 2.88
C MET A 50 4.84 -9.82 1.60
N LEU A 51 4.27 -10.17 0.44
CA LEU A 51 4.76 -9.74 -0.86
C LEU A 51 3.97 -8.51 -1.32
N VAL A 52 4.65 -7.40 -1.52
CA VAL A 52 4.03 -6.14 -1.96
C VAL A 52 4.43 -5.87 -3.39
N ALA A 53 3.47 -5.75 -4.29
CA ALA A 53 3.70 -5.42 -5.70
C ALA A 53 2.65 -4.44 -6.23
N HIS A 54 2.98 -3.75 -7.33
CA HIS A 54 2.08 -2.82 -7.99
C HIS A 54 1.45 -3.49 -9.22
N ASN A 55 0.16 -3.80 -9.17
CA ASN A 55 -0.51 -4.73 -10.09
C ASN A 55 -0.02 -6.17 -9.88
N ALA A 56 -0.05 -6.59 -8.61
CA ALA A 56 0.56 -7.83 -8.12
C ALA A 56 0.16 -9.09 -8.90
N GLY A 57 -1.04 -9.13 -9.49
CA GLY A 57 -1.48 -10.26 -10.29
C GLY A 57 -0.56 -10.58 -11.48
N PHE A 58 0.15 -9.57 -12.01
CA PHE A 58 1.13 -9.77 -13.08
C PHE A 58 2.37 -10.50 -12.56
N ASP A 59 3.00 -9.98 -11.53
CA ASP A 59 4.25 -10.53 -10.97
C ASP A 59 4.03 -11.92 -10.36
N ILE A 60 2.97 -12.06 -9.56
CA ILE A 60 2.60 -13.34 -8.93
C ILE A 60 2.25 -14.39 -9.97
N GLY A 61 1.56 -14.00 -11.05
CA GLY A 61 1.25 -14.92 -12.14
C GLY A 61 2.50 -15.51 -12.80
N PHE A 62 3.55 -14.71 -13.00
CA PHE A 62 4.83 -15.21 -13.51
C PHE A 62 5.55 -16.11 -12.50
N LEU A 63 5.62 -15.70 -11.23
CA LEU A 63 6.23 -16.53 -10.19
C LEU A 63 5.52 -17.87 -10.03
N ASP A 64 4.19 -17.88 -10.01
CA ASP A 64 3.39 -19.10 -9.93
C ASP A 64 3.62 -20.03 -11.12
N ALA A 65 3.77 -19.46 -12.33
CA ALA A 65 4.07 -20.23 -13.51
C ALA A 65 5.46 -20.89 -13.44
N GLU A 66 6.47 -20.15 -12.96
CA GLU A 66 7.81 -20.68 -12.78
C GLU A 66 7.88 -21.73 -11.65
N PHE A 67 7.23 -21.48 -10.51
CA PHE A 67 7.12 -22.46 -9.43
C PHE A 67 6.41 -23.74 -9.87
N ALA A 68 5.33 -23.61 -10.65
CA ALA A 68 4.62 -24.78 -11.19
C ALA A 68 5.51 -25.65 -12.11
N ARG A 69 6.40 -25.05 -12.91
CA ARG A 69 7.34 -25.77 -13.78
C ARG A 69 8.31 -26.67 -13.01
N ILE A 70 8.64 -26.28 -11.78
CA ILE A 70 9.59 -27.03 -10.92
C ILE A 70 8.86 -27.83 -9.83
N GLY A 71 7.52 -27.96 -9.91
CA GLY A 71 6.70 -28.72 -8.96
C GLY A 71 6.59 -28.07 -7.58
N GLN A 72 6.85 -26.78 -7.46
CA GLN A 72 6.68 -26.02 -6.22
C GLN A 72 5.26 -25.47 -6.09
N PRO A 73 4.75 -25.28 -4.86
CA PRO A 73 3.45 -24.69 -4.62
C PRO A 73 3.39 -23.24 -5.07
N ARG A 74 2.18 -22.77 -5.41
CA ARG A 74 1.91 -21.36 -5.71
C ARG A 74 2.07 -20.51 -4.48
N ILE A 75 2.26 -19.21 -4.70
CA ILE A 75 2.28 -18.22 -3.64
C ILE A 75 0.87 -18.11 -3.03
N ASP A 76 0.79 -18.15 -1.70
CA ASP A 76 -0.47 -17.96 -1.00
C ASP A 76 -0.99 -16.53 -1.25
N PRO A 77 -2.19 -16.37 -1.86
CA PRO A 77 -2.79 -15.06 -2.10
C PRO A 77 -2.97 -14.20 -0.84
N ALA A 78 -3.12 -14.83 0.33
CA ALA A 78 -3.21 -14.13 1.62
C ALA A 78 -1.91 -13.39 1.99
N ARG A 79 -0.79 -13.75 1.37
CA ARG A 79 0.52 -13.11 1.55
C ARG A 79 0.80 -12.01 0.52
N VAL A 80 -0.15 -11.68 -0.35
CA VAL A 80 0.06 -10.73 -1.45
C VAL A 80 -0.70 -9.44 -1.20
N ILE A 81 0.00 -8.32 -1.29
CA ILE A 81 -0.57 -6.97 -1.21
C ILE A 81 -0.44 -6.30 -2.58
N ASP A 82 -1.58 -5.99 -3.20
CA ASP A 82 -1.62 -5.23 -4.45
C ASP A 82 -1.80 -3.73 -4.17
N THR A 83 -0.72 -2.97 -4.33
CA THR A 83 -0.73 -1.52 -4.10
C THR A 83 -1.57 -0.77 -5.13
N LEU A 84 -1.76 -1.30 -6.36
CA LEU A 84 -2.65 -0.71 -7.34
C LEU A 84 -4.12 -0.79 -6.88
N ALA A 85 -4.51 -1.91 -6.27
CA ALA A 85 -5.85 -2.07 -5.71
C ALA A 85 -6.09 -1.10 -4.54
N ILE A 86 -5.08 -0.89 -3.67
CA ILE A 86 -5.13 0.10 -2.59
C ILE A 86 -5.24 1.52 -3.17
N ALA A 87 -4.38 1.85 -4.15
CA ALA A 87 -4.36 3.15 -4.79
C ALA A 87 -5.69 3.50 -5.46
N ARG A 88 -6.31 2.55 -6.18
CA ARG A 88 -7.62 2.75 -6.81
C ARG A 88 -8.73 3.03 -5.80
N ARG A 89 -8.68 2.42 -4.63
CA ARG A 89 -9.65 2.71 -3.55
C ARG A 89 -9.42 4.09 -2.94
N LYS A 90 -8.16 4.48 -2.73
CA LYS A 90 -7.78 5.77 -2.12
C LYS A 90 -7.94 6.94 -3.10
N HIS A 91 -7.70 6.70 -4.39
CA HIS A 91 -7.69 7.70 -5.46
C HIS A 91 -8.50 7.23 -6.68
N PRO A 92 -9.83 7.12 -6.57
CA PRO A 92 -10.68 6.55 -7.64
C PRO A 92 -10.70 7.40 -8.91
N MET A 93 -10.44 8.71 -8.81
CA MET A 93 -10.55 9.68 -9.90
C MET A 93 -9.21 10.07 -10.53
N GLY A 94 -8.20 9.24 -10.48
CA GLY A 94 -6.90 9.64 -11.02
C GLY A 94 -6.05 8.49 -11.54
N PRO A 95 -4.96 8.80 -12.27
CA PRO A 95 -4.00 7.79 -12.67
C PRO A 95 -3.33 7.22 -11.42
N ASN A 96 -3.20 5.90 -11.40
CA ASN A 96 -2.64 5.14 -10.29
C ASN A 96 -1.42 4.29 -10.71
N SER A 97 -0.72 4.66 -11.79
CA SER A 97 0.59 4.08 -12.09
C SER A 97 1.61 4.47 -11.02
N LEU A 98 2.71 3.70 -10.89
CA LEU A 98 3.77 3.97 -9.92
C LEU A 98 4.30 5.42 -10.07
N ASP A 99 4.56 5.88 -11.30
CA ASP A 99 4.99 7.26 -11.57
C ASP A 99 3.96 8.31 -11.16
N ALA A 100 2.67 8.02 -11.37
CA ALA A 100 1.61 8.93 -10.98
C ALA A 100 1.50 9.03 -9.45
N LEU A 101 1.72 7.93 -8.75
CA LEU A 101 1.73 7.90 -7.29
C LEU A 101 2.97 8.59 -6.72
N CYS A 102 4.16 8.38 -7.31
CA CYS A 102 5.37 9.12 -6.92
C CYS A 102 5.14 10.63 -7.02
N ARG A 103 4.63 11.11 -8.17
CA ARG A 103 4.31 12.55 -8.33
C ARG A 103 3.28 13.04 -7.33
N ARG A 104 2.25 12.25 -7.03
CA ARG A 104 1.20 12.63 -6.07
C ARG A 104 1.72 12.76 -4.66
N TYR A 105 2.63 11.89 -4.27
CA TYR A 105 3.20 11.85 -2.90
C TYR A 105 4.50 12.62 -2.76
N GLY A 106 4.99 13.28 -3.84
CA GLY A 106 6.25 14.05 -3.83
C GLY A 106 7.48 13.17 -3.67
N ILE A 107 7.41 11.92 -4.14
CA ILE A 107 8.54 10.98 -4.15
C ILE A 107 9.37 11.24 -5.40
N ASP A 108 10.68 11.46 -5.22
CA ASP A 108 11.59 11.71 -6.33
C ASP A 108 11.83 10.44 -7.15
N ASN A 109 11.35 10.46 -8.39
CA ASN A 109 11.57 9.40 -9.37
C ASN A 109 12.43 9.86 -10.56
N SER A 110 13.18 10.95 -10.42
CA SER A 110 13.99 11.54 -11.49
C SER A 110 15.09 10.60 -12.04
N HIS A 111 15.57 9.70 -11.19
CA HIS A 111 16.57 8.69 -11.55
C HIS A 111 16.00 7.49 -12.34
N ARG A 112 14.68 7.43 -12.49
CA ARG A 112 13.99 6.35 -13.21
C ARG A 112 14.00 6.60 -14.73
N THR A 113 15.13 6.33 -15.36
CA THR A 113 15.28 6.46 -16.83
C THR A 113 14.68 5.25 -17.57
N ARG A 114 14.63 4.08 -16.93
CA ARG A 114 14.04 2.83 -17.41
C ARG A 114 13.40 2.09 -16.25
N HIS A 115 12.52 1.13 -16.55
CA HIS A 115 11.94 0.24 -15.54
C HIS A 115 13.01 -0.75 -15.04
N GLY A 116 13.67 -0.40 -13.95
CA GLY A 116 14.63 -1.26 -13.27
C GLY A 116 14.02 -1.87 -12.01
N ALA A 117 14.05 -3.20 -11.89
CA ALA A 117 13.38 -3.93 -10.81
C ALA A 117 13.74 -3.44 -9.40
N LEU A 118 15.02 -3.11 -9.15
CA LEU A 118 15.46 -2.59 -7.85
C LEU A 118 14.92 -1.19 -7.58
N LEU A 119 15.10 -0.28 -8.51
CA LEU A 119 14.63 1.10 -8.36
C LEU A 119 13.11 1.16 -8.22
N ASP A 120 12.39 0.37 -9.04
CA ASP A 120 10.93 0.27 -8.95
C ASP A 120 10.49 -0.28 -7.61
N SER A 121 11.23 -1.23 -7.02
CA SER A 121 10.94 -1.78 -5.69
C SER A 121 11.20 -0.75 -4.58
N GLU A 122 12.23 0.07 -4.68
CA GLU A 122 12.53 1.15 -3.73
C GLU A 122 11.43 2.22 -3.78
N LEU A 123 11.09 2.70 -4.97
CA LEU A 123 9.99 3.65 -5.16
C LEU A 123 8.64 3.08 -4.67
N LEU A 124 8.40 1.79 -4.93
CA LEU A 124 7.19 1.12 -4.47
C LEU A 124 7.12 1.05 -2.95
N ALA A 125 8.23 0.82 -2.26
CA ALA A 125 8.27 0.80 -0.81
C ALA A 125 7.87 2.17 -0.23
N GLU A 126 8.38 3.27 -0.79
CA GLU A 126 7.99 4.62 -0.37
C GLU A 126 6.52 4.91 -0.66
N VAL A 127 6.05 4.58 -1.87
CA VAL A 127 4.63 4.74 -2.25
C VAL A 127 3.72 3.91 -1.35
N TYR A 128 4.12 2.70 -0.98
CA TYR A 128 3.33 1.84 -0.10
C TYR A 128 3.18 2.45 1.29
N ILE A 129 4.24 3.01 1.88
CA ILE A 129 4.18 3.72 3.15
C ILE A 129 3.17 4.87 3.09
N GLU A 130 3.17 5.67 2.01
CA GLU A 130 2.19 6.75 1.82
C GLU A 130 0.76 6.23 1.64
N LEU A 131 0.59 5.14 0.90
CA LEU A 131 -0.73 4.52 0.68
C LEU A 131 -1.37 4.05 1.99
N ILE A 132 -0.58 3.48 2.90
CA ILE A 132 -1.08 3.02 4.22
C ILE A 132 -1.12 4.13 5.27
N GLY A 133 -0.72 5.37 4.91
CA GLY A 133 -0.76 6.53 5.81
C GLY A 133 0.45 6.64 6.75
N GLY A 134 1.56 5.95 6.47
CA GLY A 134 2.72 5.85 7.36
C GLY A 134 3.50 7.14 7.62
N LYS A 135 3.40 8.15 6.73
CA LYS A 135 3.97 9.49 6.97
C LYS A 135 2.98 10.47 7.60
N GLN A 136 1.72 10.11 7.67
CA GLN A 136 0.75 10.88 8.43
C GLN A 136 1.02 10.57 9.91
N ALA A 137 1.70 11.51 10.58
CA ALA A 137 1.74 11.48 12.04
C ALA A 137 0.29 11.36 12.51
N ALA A 138 -0.05 10.26 13.15
CA ALA A 138 -1.32 10.11 13.78
C ALA A 138 -1.42 11.29 14.75
N PHE A 139 -2.29 12.24 14.47
CA PHE A 139 -2.80 13.11 15.50
C PHE A 139 -3.63 12.23 16.43
N SER A 140 -2.97 11.41 17.25
CA SER A 140 -3.56 10.94 18.46
C SER A 140 -3.74 12.18 19.33
N LEU A 141 -4.95 12.71 19.30
CA LEU A 141 -5.47 13.44 20.43
C LEU A 141 -5.48 12.42 21.57
N GLU A 142 -4.33 12.19 22.19
CA GLU A 142 -4.30 11.67 23.55
C GLU A 142 -5.00 12.72 24.39
N VAL A 143 -6.28 12.50 24.62
CA VAL A 143 -6.97 13.12 25.72
C VAL A 143 -6.25 12.58 26.95
N GLN A 144 -5.26 13.34 27.44
CA GLN A 144 -4.76 13.14 28.80
C GLN A 144 -5.97 13.41 29.70
N VAL A 145 -6.67 12.34 30.03
CA VAL A 145 -7.58 12.34 31.17
C VAL A 145 -6.66 12.39 32.37
N GLU A 146 -6.31 13.62 32.82
CA GLU A 146 -5.82 13.79 34.17
C GLU A 146 -6.87 13.19 35.09
N ALA A 147 -6.53 12.01 35.63
CA ALA A 147 -7.33 11.34 36.61
C ALA A 147 -7.37 12.22 37.88
N VAL A 148 -8.42 13.03 37.99
CA VAL A 148 -8.84 13.53 39.28
C VAL A 148 -9.40 12.35 40.04
N VAL A 149 -8.52 11.68 40.76
CA VAL A 149 -8.87 10.65 41.73
C VAL A 149 -9.51 11.35 42.93
N ALA A 150 -10.83 11.40 42.92
CA ALA A 150 -11.62 11.62 44.12
C ALA A 150 -12.65 10.47 44.20
N ALA A 151 -12.32 9.51 45.01
CA ALA A 151 -13.16 8.50 45.66
C ALA A 151 -14.53 8.21 45.00
N GLY A 152 -14.62 7.03 44.35
CA GLY A 152 -15.86 6.44 43.91
C GLY A 152 -15.58 5.42 42.79
N GLU A 153 -15.74 4.15 43.09
CA GLU A 153 -15.58 3.02 42.17
C GLU A 153 -16.47 3.21 40.94
N VAL A 154 -15.83 3.40 39.76
CA VAL A 154 -16.51 3.45 38.47
C VAL A 154 -15.86 2.40 37.59
N GLU A 155 -16.66 1.46 37.10
CA GLU A 155 -16.28 0.44 36.12
C GLU A 155 -15.63 1.08 34.88
N PRO A 156 -14.56 0.48 34.27
CA PRO A 156 -13.88 1.04 33.13
C PRO A 156 -14.75 0.91 31.87
N GLY A 157 -15.27 2.00 31.37
CA GLY A 157 -15.90 2.00 30.04
C GLY A 157 -17.08 2.97 29.81
N VAL A 158 -17.58 3.65 30.82
CA VAL A 158 -18.71 4.59 30.63
C VAL A 158 -18.35 5.95 31.19
N CYS A 159 -17.92 6.88 30.32
CA CYS A 159 -17.92 8.30 30.66
C CYS A 159 -19.38 8.78 30.73
N ALA A 160 -19.93 8.90 31.92
CA ALA A 160 -21.22 9.57 32.11
C ALA A 160 -21.11 11.03 31.67
N ALA A 161 -21.84 11.42 30.65
CA ALA A 161 -21.92 12.80 30.22
C ALA A 161 -22.45 13.64 31.37
N ARG A 162 -21.63 14.59 31.86
CA ARG A 162 -22.03 15.51 32.92
C ARG A 162 -23.13 16.43 32.39
N GLN A 163 -24.33 16.29 32.90
CA GLN A 163 -25.46 17.15 32.54
C GLN A 163 -25.17 18.58 33.02
N ARG A 164 -25.32 19.55 32.16
CA ARG A 164 -25.15 20.98 32.55
C ARG A 164 -26.26 21.42 33.47
N GLU A 165 -25.90 22.17 34.49
CA GLU A 165 -26.88 22.74 35.44
C GLU A 165 -27.84 23.73 34.76
N HIS A 166 -27.37 24.38 33.70
CA HIS A 166 -28.20 25.34 32.93
C HIS A 166 -28.13 25.05 31.44
N PRO A 167 -29.26 25.08 30.70
CA PRO A 167 -29.25 24.94 29.25
C PRO A 167 -28.54 26.15 28.63
N LEU A 168 -27.85 25.92 27.51
CA LEU A 168 -27.24 27.01 26.74
C LEU A 168 -28.34 27.93 26.20
N PRO A 169 -28.16 29.27 26.25
CA PRO A 169 -29.07 30.19 25.59
C PRO A 169 -29.13 29.86 24.08
N SER A 170 -30.32 29.94 23.54
CA SER A 170 -30.50 29.74 22.09
C SER A 170 -29.66 30.76 21.31
N ARG A 171 -28.91 30.29 20.34
CA ARG A 171 -28.15 31.15 19.41
C ARG A 171 -29.02 31.62 18.24
N LEU A 172 -30.22 31.06 18.11
CA LEU A 172 -31.17 31.45 17.06
C LEU A 172 -31.93 32.70 17.48
N SER A 173 -32.01 33.65 16.58
CA SER A 173 -32.86 34.79 16.74
C SER A 173 -34.35 34.39 16.64
N PRO A 174 -35.29 35.17 17.22
CA PRO A 174 -36.72 34.89 17.09
C PRO A 174 -37.19 34.76 15.62
N ALA A 175 -36.62 35.56 14.73
CA ALA A 175 -36.92 35.51 13.29
C ALA A 175 -36.49 34.21 12.62
N GLU A 176 -35.31 33.64 13.01
CA GLU A 176 -34.82 32.35 12.49
C GLU A 176 -35.66 31.18 13.01
N ILE A 177 -36.12 31.26 14.26
CA ILE A 177 -37.03 30.24 14.84
C ILE A 177 -38.37 30.24 14.09
N GLU A 178 -38.90 31.42 13.79
CA GLU A 178 -40.18 31.58 13.06
C GLU A 178 -40.04 31.11 11.59
N ALA A 179 -38.92 31.45 10.94
CA ALA A 179 -38.63 30.97 9.58
C ALA A 179 -38.50 29.43 9.53
N HIS A 180 -37.84 28.82 10.51
CA HIS A 180 -37.76 27.39 10.60
C HIS A 180 -39.12 26.72 10.83
N ALA A 181 -39.94 27.26 11.72
CA ALA A 181 -41.29 26.73 11.97
C ALA A 181 -42.18 26.75 10.73
N ARG A 182 -42.04 27.77 9.86
CA ARG A 182 -42.77 27.86 8.57
C ARG A 182 -42.27 26.87 7.53
N LEU A 183 -41.03 26.38 7.65
CA LEU A 183 -40.44 25.46 6.69
C LEU A 183 -40.78 24.00 7.01
N VAL A 184 -41.12 23.69 8.25
CA VAL A 184 -41.38 22.34 8.76
C VAL A 184 -42.89 22.06 8.91
N ALA A 185 -43.74 23.10 8.76
CA ALA A 185 -45.19 22.96 8.71
C ALA A 185 -45.70 22.64 7.28
#